data_15de1b9ab45c4b9ddbc153bedb2c3d73
#
_entry.id   15de1b9ab45c4b9ddbc153bedb2c3d73
#
_cell.length_a   1.000
_cell.length_b   1.000
_cell.length_c   1.000
_cell.angle_alpha   90.00
_cell.angle_beta   90.00
_cell.angle_gamma   90.00
#
_symmetry.space_group_name_H-M   'P 1'
#
loop_
_entity.id
_entity.type
_entity.pdbx_description
1 polymer ?
#
loop_
_entity_poly.entity_id
_entity_poly.type
_entity_poly.pdbx_seq_one_letter_code
_entity_poly.pdbx_strand_id
1 'polypeptide(L)'
;MQKLILSKGNGLVQVTTEDERWYAIQDNDNVTGLPTYRFIPSVTWICGYYPKGIAFYKWLASKGWDESQAQKNAAGDKGSKIHLAIEDLIRGETVKMNSKYPNKSTGRDEELTTEEYEAVLSFASWVAKVKPVFLHTEITVISKKYGFAGTVDC
;
A
#
# COMPACT_ATOMS: atom_id res chain seq x y z
N MET A 1 5.86 15.91 5.81
CA MET A 1 7.25 15.51 5.43
C MET A 1 7.15 14.53 4.26
N GLN A 2 7.59 14.91 3.08
CA GLN A 2 7.52 14.02 1.89
C GLN A 2 8.52 12.89 2.08
N LYS A 3 8.04 11.65 2.09
CA LYS A 3 8.89 10.46 2.17
C LYS A 3 9.17 9.98 0.75
N LEU A 4 10.38 10.21 0.27
CA LEU A 4 10.86 9.66 -0.99
C LEU A 4 11.33 8.22 -0.76
N ILE A 5 10.63 7.25 -1.34
CA ILE A 5 11.03 5.85 -1.29
C ILE A 5 11.59 5.47 -2.66
N LEU A 6 12.88 5.21 -2.72
CA LEU A 6 13.53 4.70 -3.92
C LEU A 6 13.18 3.22 -4.10
N SER A 7 12.47 2.85 -5.17
CA SER A 7 12.32 1.45 -5.53
C SER A 7 13.61 0.92 -6.13
N LYS A 8 14.12 -0.19 -5.60
CA LYS A 8 15.36 -0.80 -6.08
C LYS A 8 15.17 -1.27 -7.54
N GLY A 9 15.87 -0.66 -8.47
CA GLY A 9 16.22 -1.30 -9.73
C GLY A 9 15.68 -0.68 -11.04
N ASN A 10 14.66 0.19 -11.04
CA ASN A 10 14.03 0.65 -12.30
C ASN A 10 14.03 2.16 -12.53
N GLY A 11 14.79 2.94 -11.74
CA GLY A 11 14.70 4.41 -11.79
C GLY A 11 13.34 4.97 -11.41
N LEU A 12 12.47 4.12 -10.83
CA LEU A 12 11.15 4.49 -10.40
C LEU A 12 11.19 4.90 -8.92
N VAL A 13 10.70 6.09 -8.63
CA VAL A 13 10.65 6.68 -7.29
C VAL A 13 9.19 6.75 -6.85
N GLN A 14 8.89 6.23 -5.68
CA GLN A 14 7.59 6.41 -5.04
C GLN A 14 7.63 7.66 -4.15
N VAL A 15 6.67 8.55 -4.35
CA VAL A 15 6.47 9.76 -3.55
C VAL A 15 5.15 9.61 -2.81
N THR A 16 5.19 9.58 -1.49
CA THR A 16 3.99 9.52 -0.64
C THR A 16 3.84 10.87 0.06
N THR A 17 2.71 11.52 -0.17
CA THR A 17 2.23 12.68 0.59
C THR A 17 1.25 12.21 1.67
N GLU A 18 0.71 13.12 2.48
CA GLU A 18 -0.30 12.79 3.48
C GLU A 18 -1.56 12.21 2.86
N ASP A 19 -1.94 12.71 1.69
CA ASP A 19 -3.21 12.37 1.04
C ASP A 19 -3.07 11.39 -0.12
N GLU A 20 -1.89 11.34 -0.78
CA GLU A 20 -1.75 10.69 -2.07
C GLU A 20 -0.41 9.95 -2.22
N ARG A 21 -0.42 8.96 -3.10
CA ARG A 21 0.77 8.26 -3.56
C ARG A 21 0.99 8.54 -5.04
N TRP A 22 2.17 9.06 -5.36
CA TRP A 22 2.63 9.32 -6.72
C TRP A 22 3.86 8.47 -7.03
N TYR A 23 4.14 8.36 -8.30
CA TYR A 23 5.37 7.74 -8.78
C TYR A 23 6.09 8.73 -9.68
N ALA A 24 7.41 8.60 -9.79
CA ALA A 24 8.21 9.38 -10.71
C ALA A 24 9.26 8.49 -11.36
N ILE A 25 9.50 8.68 -12.65
CA ILE A 25 10.66 8.12 -13.33
C ILE A 25 11.76 9.15 -13.21
N GLN A 26 12.88 8.72 -12.64
CA GLN A 26 14.09 9.50 -12.65
C GLN A 26 14.77 9.37 -14.01
N ASP A 27 15.11 10.48 -14.58
CA ASP A 27 15.91 10.61 -15.80
C ASP A 27 17.01 11.64 -15.54
N ASN A 28 17.96 11.77 -16.44
CA ASN A 28 18.98 12.80 -16.36
C ASN A 28 18.77 13.81 -17.47
N ASP A 29 18.82 15.08 -17.11
CA ASP A 29 18.83 16.15 -18.10
C ASP A 29 20.05 16.01 -19.00
N ASN A 30 19.84 15.95 -20.30
CA ASN A 30 20.91 15.70 -21.29
C ASN A 30 21.93 16.85 -21.40
N VAL A 31 21.62 18.03 -20.87
CA VAL A 31 22.47 19.21 -20.94
C VAL A 31 23.23 19.44 -19.64
N THR A 32 22.54 19.32 -18.51
CA THR A 32 23.10 19.63 -17.19
C THR A 32 23.59 18.38 -16.43
N GLY A 33 23.17 17.18 -16.85
CA GLY A 33 23.43 15.92 -16.15
C GLY A 33 22.69 15.79 -14.82
N LEU A 34 21.86 16.78 -14.44
CA LEU A 34 21.13 16.76 -13.19
C LEU A 34 19.92 15.82 -13.28
N PRO A 35 19.53 15.18 -12.16
CA PRO A 35 18.39 14.31 -12.13
C PRO A 35 17.09 15.11 -12.39
N THR A 36 16.30 14.65 -13.33
CA THR A 36 14.95 15.13 -13.63
C THR A 36 13.95 14.06 -13.25
N TYR A 37 12.72 14.48 -12.93
CA TYR A 37 11.66 13.57 -12.50
C TYR A 37 10.41 13.78 -13.36
N ARG A 38 9.97 12.73 -14.03
CA ARG A 38 8.67 12.69 -14.71
C ARG A 38 7.66 12.00 -13.83
N PHE A 39 6.69 12.75 -13.32
CA PHE A 39 5.65 12.21 -12.44
C PHE A 39 4.64 11.36 -13.22
N ILE A 40 4.19 10.30 -12.56
CA ILE A 40 3.24 9.33 -13.08
C ILE A 40 2.19 9.09 -12.00
N PRO A 41 0.88 9.17 -12.34
CA PRO A 41 -0.18 8.91 -11.38
C PRO A 41 -0.17 7.47 -10.88
N SER A 42 -0.57 7.27 -9.64
CA SER A 42 -0.83 5.93 -9.13
C SER A 42 -2.12 5.36 -9.73
N VAL A 43 -2.18 4.04 -9.89
CA VAL A 43 -3.42 3.36 -10.31
C VAL A 43 -4.56 3.66 -9.34
N THR A 44 -4.28 3.76 -8.05
CA THR A 44 -5.27 4.08 -7.02
C THR A 44 -5.85 5.48 -7.22
N TRP A 45 -5.01 6.45 -7.61
CA TRP A 45 -5.47 7.81 -7.91
C TRP A 45 -6.39 7.82 -9.14
N ILE A 46 -6.02 7.11 -10.21
CA ILE A 46 -6.86 6.98 -11.41
C ILE A 46 -8.20 6.33 -11.07
N CYS A 47 -8.21 5.24 -10.29
CA CYS A 47 -9.43 4.58 -9.82
C CYS A 47 -10.30 5.48 -8.95
N GLY A 48 -9.70 6.47 -8.29
CA GLY A 48 -10.41 7.48 -7.49
C GLY A 48 -11.37 8.34 -8.30
N TYR A 49 -11.12 8.53 -9.61
CA TYR A 49 -12.02 9.24 -10.52
C TYR A 49 -13.26 8.45 -10.92
N TYR A 50 -13.27 7.14 -10.67
CA TYR A 50 -14.44 6.34 -10.96
C TYR A 50 -15.61 6.75 -10.05
N PRO A 51 -16.82 7.00 -10.61
CA PRO A 51 -17.97 7.46 -9.83
C PRO A 51 -18.30 6.46 -8.71
N LYS A 52 -18.45 7.00 -7.51
CA LYS A 52 -18.90 6.19 -6.37
C LYS A 52 -20.40 5.93 -6.48
N GLY A 53 -20.84 4.74 -6.08
CA GLY A 53 -22.26 4.39 -6.05
C GLY A 53 -23.02 5.19 -4.97
N ILE A 54 -24.35 5.28 -5.15
CA ILE A 54 -25.25 6.00 -4.24
C ILE A 54 -25.13 5.52 -2.78
N ALA A 55 -24.82 4.23 -2.56
CA ALA A 55 -24.63 3.66 -1.22
C ALA A 55 -23.44 4.32 -0.48
N PHE A 56 -22.37 4.64 -1.19
CA PHE A 56 -21.23 5.35 -0.62
C PHE A 56 -21.63 6.75 -0.12
N TYR A 57 -22.38 7.51 -0.92
CA TYR A 57 -22.81 8.84 -0.53
C TYR A 57 -23.82 8.84 0.62
N LYS A 58 -24.72 7.85 0.67
CA LYS A 58 -25.63 7.65 1.80
C LYS A 58 -24.86 7.32 3.09
N TRP A 59 -23.88 6.44 3.00
CA TRP A 59 -22.99 6.11 4.13
C TRP A 59 -22.23 7.36 4.60
N LEU A 60 -21.60 8.12 3.68
CA LEU A 60 -20.89 9.34 4.01
C LEU A 60 -21.80 10.38 4.67
N ALA A 61 -23.00 10.57 4.17
CA ALA A 61 -24.00 11.47 4.76
C ALA A 61 -24.45 11.03 6.16
N SER A 62 -24.54 9.72 6.41
CA SER A 62 -24.96 9.18 7.72
C SER A 62 -23.87 9.28 8.79
N LYS A 63 -22.57 9.24 8.39
CA LYS A 63 -21.43 9.26 9.30
C LYS A 63 -20.85 10.66 9.49
N GLY A 64 -20.97 11.51 8.50
CA GLY A 64 -20.25 12.76 8.42
C GLY A 64 -18.78 12.56 8.01
N TRP A 65 -18.12 13.68 7.73
CA TRP A 65 -16.74 13.66 7.21
C TRP A 65 -15.74 13.08 8.22
N ASP A 66 -15.73 13.59 9.44
CA ASP A 66 -14.70 13.22 10.43
C ASP A 66 -14.78 11.74 10.82
N GLU A 67 -15.97 11.21 11.09
CA GLU A 67 -16.15 9.79 11.39
C GLU A 67 -15.79 8.91 10.19
N SER A 68 -16.13 9.33 8.99
CA SER A 68 -15.79 8.58 7.77
C SER A 68 -14.27 8.52 7.54
N GLN A 69 -13.53 9.61 7.79
CA GLN A 69 -12.08 9.63 7.72
C GLN A 69 -11.45 8.77 8.84
N ALA A 70 -11.96 8.83 10.07
CA ALA A 70 -11.49 7.99 11.15
C ALA A 70 -11.65 6.50 10.84
N GLN A 71 -12.80 6.09 10.29
CA GLN A 71 -13.03 4.70 9.86
C GLN A 71 -12.10 4.28 8.71
N LYS A 72 -11.88 5.16 7.72
CA LYS A 72 -10.96 4.92 6.62
C LYS A 72 -9.52 4.73 7.13
N ASN A 73 -9.06 5.58 8.04
CA ASN A 73 -7.71 5.49 8.60
C ASN A 73 -7.52 4.21 9.42
N ALA A 74 -8.49 3.88 10.29
CA ALA A 74 -8.45 2.65 11.08
C ALA A 74 -8.42 1.39 10.18
N ALA A 75 -9.20 1.37 9.10
CA ALA A 75 -9.17 0.28 8.13
C ALA A 75 -7.81 0.21 7.38
N GLY A 76 -7.21 1.36 7.07
CA GLY A 76 -5.89 1.46 6.45
C GLY A 76 -4.77 0.95 7.36
N ASP A 77 -4.81 1.30 8.66
CA ASP A 77 -3.83 0.82 9.65
C ASP A 77 -3.93 -0.70 9.85
N LYS A 78 -5.16 -1.20 10.02
CA LYS A 78 -5.42 -2.64 10.10
C LYS A 78 -4.89 -3.37 8.87
N GLY A 79 -5.21 -2.90 7.67
CA GLY A 79 -4.70 -3.46 6.42
C GLY A 79 -3.18 -3.46 6.36
N SER A 80 -2.53 -2.36 6.74
CA SER A 80 -1.06 -2.24 6.72
C SER A 80 -0.38 -3.24 7.64
N LYS A 81 -0.89 -3.48 8.85
CA LYS A 81 -0.36 -4.50 9.78
C LYS A 81 -0.49 -5.91 9.22
N ILE A 82 -1.66 -6.24 8.64
CA ILE A 82 -1.91 -7.55 8.01
C ILE A 82 -0.94 -7.78 6.84
N HIS A 83 -0.73 -6.77 5.97
CA HIS A 83 0.18 -6.87 4.84
C HIS A 83 1.62 -7.15 5.28
N LEU A 84 2.13 -6.45 6.30
CA LEU A 84 3.46 -6.67 6.84
C LEU A 84 3.60 -8.07 7.46
N ALA A 85 2.58 -8.53 8.20
CA ALA A 85 2.58 -9.88 8.78
C ALA A 85 2.57 -10.97 7.68
N ILE A 86 1.84 -10.76 6.60
CA ILE A 86 1.82 -11.66 5.44
C ILE A 86 3.19 -11.66 4.75
N GLU A 87 3.83 -10.51 4.61
CA GLU A 87 5.17 -10.41 4.02
C GLU A 87 6.21 -11.19 4.84
N ASP A 88 6.15 -11.10 6.18
CA ASP A 88 7.00 -11.89 7.07
C ASP A 88 6.75 -13.40 6.89
N LEU A 89 5.49 -13.84 6.77
CA LEU A 89 5.17 -15.25 6.47
C LEU A 89 5.76 -15.70 5.13
N ILE A 90 5.67 -14.88 4.09
CA ILE A 90 6.24 -15.19 2.76
C ILE A 90 7.77 -15.31 2.83
N ARG A 91 8.42 -14.53 3.69
CA ARG A 91 9.87 -14.63 3.97
C ARG A 91 10.26 -15.85 4.82
N GLY A 92 9.27 -16.61 5.32
CA GLY A 92 9.50 -17.77 6.18
C GLY A 92 9.64 -17.44 7.67
N GLU A 93 9.29 -16.22 8.07
CA GLU A 93 9.29 -15.83 9.46
C GLU A 93 8.05 -16.33 10.20
N THR A 94 8.19 -16.50 11.52
CA THR A 94 7.07 -16.96 12.36
C THR A 94 6.27 -15.77 12.86
N VAL A 95 5.02 -15.65 12.42
CA VAL A 95 4.08 -14.63 12.89
C VAL A 95 3.19 -15.21 13.99
N LYS A 96 3.11 -14.50 15.12
CA LYS A 96 2.28 -14.83 16.27
C LYS A 96 1.30 -13.69 16.53
N MET A 97 0.25 -13.95 17.31
CA MET A 97 -0.72 -12.92 17.68
C MET A 97 -0.09 -11.72 18.40
N ASN A 98 0.97 -11.95 19.20
CA ASN A 98 1.73 -10.91 19.87
C ASN A 98 2.89 -10.33 19.04
N SER A 99 3.00 -10.67 17.77
CA SER A 99 3.92 -9.99 16.84
C SER A 99 3.51 -8.54 16.67
N LYS A 100 4.48 -7.62 16.65
CA LYS A 100 4.23 -6.18 16.64
C LYS A 100 4.52 -5.59 15.27
N TYR A 101 3.60 -4.75 14.81
CA TYR A 101 3.68 -4.06 13.52
C TYR A 101 3.35 -2.58 13.68
N PRO A 102 3.95 -1.70 12.87
CA PRO A 102 3.74 -0.26 12.99
C PRO A 102 2.29 0.11 12.65
N ASN A 103 1.67 0.87 13.55
CA ASN A 103 0.41 1.56 13.32
C ASN A 103 0.71 3.01 12.90
N LYS A 104 0.28 3.39 11.70
CA LYS A 104 0.60 4.70 11.11
C LYS A 104 -0.12 5.86 11.83
N SER A 105 -1.32 5.63 12.33
CA SER A 105 -2.10 6.64 13.03
C SER A 105 -1.56 6.92 14.43
N THR A 106 -1.06 5.92 15.14
CA THR A 106 -0.50 6.08 16.49
C THR A 106 1.02 6.32 16.49
N GLY A 107 1.70 5.98 15.39
CA GLY A 107 3.16 6.04 15.27
C GLY A 107 3.89 5.02 16.14
N ARG A 108 3.21 4.00 16.66
CA ARG A 108 3.74 2.98 17.57
C ARG A 108 3.60 1.59 16.95
N ASP A 109 4.47 0.69 17.41
CA ASP A 109 4.30 -0.74 17.11
C ASP A 109 3.24 -1.34 18.03
N GLU A 110 2.25 -1.99 17.44
CA GLU A 110 1.12 -2.61 18.13
C GLU A 110 1.03 -4.10 17.79
N GLU A 111 0.57 -4.88 18.73
CA GLU A 111 0.27 -6.30 18.51
C GLU A 111 -0.89 -6.47 17.53
N LEU A 112 -0.97 -7.63 16.91
CA LEU A 112 -2.11 -7.99 16.07
C LEU A 112 -3.34 -8.20 16.94
N THR A 113 -4.46 -7.62 16.54
CA THR A 113 -5.77 -7.97 17.10
C THR A 113 -6.16 -9.38 16.68
N THR A 114 -7.13 -9.98 17.36
CA THR A 114 -7.68 -11.31 16.98
C THR A 114 -8.11 -11.33 15.51
N GLU A 115 -8.83 -10.31 15.07
CA GLU A 115 -9.34 -10.20 13.70
C GLU A 115 -8.22 -10.06 12.65
N GLU A 116 -7.17 -9.30 12.98
CA GLU A 116 -5.99 -9.17 12.11
C GLU A 116 -5.22 -10.48 12.03
N TYR A 117 -5.06 -11.17 13.14
CA TYR A 117 -4.38 -12.46 13.16
C TYR A 117 -5.17 -13.55 12.43
N GLU A 118 -6.51 -13.56 12.54
CA GLU A 118 -7.38 -14.45 11.78
C GLU A 118 -7.23 -14.24 10.26
N ALA A 119 -7.09 -12.99 9.81
CA ALA A 119 -6.82 -12.69 8.41
C ALA A 119 -5.46 -13.27 7.95
N VAL A 120 -4.43 -13.16 8.78
CA VAL A 120 -3.11 -13.75 8.52
C VAL A 120 -3.19 -15.29 8.48
N LEU A 121 -3.93 -15.93 9.40
CA LEU A 121 -4.15 -17.39 9.39
C LEU A 121 -4.92 -17.84 8.16
N SER A 122 -5.89 -17.04 7.69
CA SER A 122 -6.63 -17.33 6.46
C SER A 122 -5.71 -17.33 5.24
N PHE A 123 -4.79 -16.37 5.15
CA PHE A 123 -3.75 -16.34 4.13
C PHE A 123 -2.82 -17.57 4.23
N ALA A 124 -2.33 -17.91 5.42
CA ALA A 124 -1.48 -19.08 5.64
C ALA A 124 -2.17 -20.39 5.21
N SER A 125 -3.47 -20.50 5.52
CA SER A 125 -4.28 -21.65 5.12
C SER A 125 -4.43 -21.74 3.59
N TRP A 126 -4.63 -20.61 2.93
CA TRP A 126 -4.67 -20.52 1.47
C TRP A 126 -3.33 -20.95 0.85
N VAL A 127 -2.20 -20.42 1.37
CA VAL A 127 -0.85 -20.81 0.91
C VAL A 127 -0.63 -22.32 1.06
N ALA A 128 -0.99 -22.92 2.20
CA ALA A 128 -0.85 -24.34 2.43
C ALA A 128 -1.66 -25.18 1.44
N LYS A 129 -2.85 -24.71 1.06
CA LYS A 129 -3.75 -25.39 0.11
C LYS A 129 -3.30 -25.21 -1.34
N VAL A 130 -2.98 -23.99 -1.75
CA VAL A 130 -2.70 -23.64 -3.15
C VAL A 130 -1.24 -23.85 -3.52
N LYS A 131 -0.34 -23.72 -2.54
CA LYS A 131 1.12 -23.82 -2.69
C LYS A 131 1.66 -22.88 -3.78
N PRO A 132 1.31 -21.57 -3.72
CA PRO A 132 1.81 -20.61 -4.69
C PRO A 132 3.33 -20.47 -4.59
N VAL A 133 3.95 -20.06 -5.69
CA VAL A 133 5.36 -19.67 -5.71
C VAL A 133 5.39 -18.14 -5.73
N PHE A 134 5.87 -17.54 -4.64
CA PHE A 134 6.05 -16.10 -4.55
C PHE A 134 7.36 -15.70 -5.23
N LEU A 135 7.26 -14.92 -6.29
CA LEU A 135 8.43 -14.42 -7.03
C LEU A 135 8.93 -13.10 -6.44
N HIS A 136 8.01 -12.23 -6.03
CA HIS A 136 8.27 -10.91 -5.47
C HIS A 136 7.18 -10.53 -4.49
N THR A 137 7.51 -9.64 -3.55
CA THR A 137 6.56 -8.94 -2.67
C THR A 137 6.78 -7.44 -2.79
N GLU A 138 5.72 -6.65 -2.66
CA GLU A 138 5.74 -5.18 -2.70
C GLU A 138 6.48 -4.62 -3.93
N ILE A 139 6.26 -5.24 -5.10
CA ILE A 139 6.91 -4.81 -6.33
C ILE A 139 6.19 -3.62 -6.96
N THR A 140 6.94 -2.54 -7.20
CA THR A 140 6.41 -1.40 -7.95
C THR A 140 6.52 -1.65 -9.44
N VAL A 141 5.41 -1.54 -10.13
CA VAL A 141 5.28 -1.74 -11.58
C VAL A 141 4.78 -0.48 -12.27
N ILE A 142 5.20 -0.30 -13.52
CA ILE A 142 4.77 0.81 -14.36
C ILE A 142 4.16 0.30 -15.66
N SER A 143 3.03 0.87 -16.04
CA SER A 143 2.47 0.73 -17.37
C SER A 143 2.98 1.85 -18.27
N LYS A 144 4.00 1.56 -19.08
CA LYS A 144 4.51 2.53 -20.08
C LYS A 144 3.46 2.89 -21.12
N LYS A 145 2.57 1.94 -21.45
CA LYS A 145 1.52 2.14 -22.45
C LYS A 145 0.46 3.14 -21.98
N TYR A 146 0.06 3.05 -20.72
CA TYR A 146 -1.05 3.84 -20.18
C TYR A 146 -0.60 4.97 -19.25
N GLY A 147 0.68 5.05 -18.92
CA GLY A 147 1.24 6.14 -18.13
C GLY A 147 0.80 6.15 -16.67
N PHE A 148 0.65 4.98 -16.03
CA PHE A 148 0.41 4.89 -14.60
C PHE A 148 1.33 3.85 -13.94
N ALA A 149 1.45 3.93 -12.63
CA ALA A 149 2.23 2.98 -11.83
C ALA A 149 1.45 2.53 -10.60
N GLY A 150 1.89 1.42 -10.00
CA GLY A 150 1.30 0.87 -8.79
C GLY A 150 2.24 -0.09 -8.10
N THR A 151 1.94 -0.42 -6.86
CA THR A 151 2.63 -1.48 -6.12
C THR A 151 1.71 -2.71 -6.07
N VAL A 152 2.27 -3.86 -6.39
CA VAL A 152 1.62 -5.17 -6.32
C VAL A 152 2.13 -5.86 -5.07
N ASP A 153 1.21 -6.34 -4.24
CA ASP A 153 1.57 -6.92 -2.93
C ASP A 153 2.34 -8.25 -3.08
N CYS A 154 1.91 -9.13 -3.99
CA CYS A 154 2.61 -10.38 -4.34
C CYS A 154 2.05 -10.99 -5.65
#